data_d0c4d53855524f71359ca7fe77e75b4a
#
_entry.id   d0c4d53855524f71359ca7fe77e75b4a
#
_cell.length_a   1.000
_cell.length_b   1.000
_cell.length_c   1.000
_cell.angle_alpha   90.00
_cell.angle_beta   90.00
_cell.angle_gamma   90.00
#
_symmetry.space_group_name_H-M   'P 1'
#
loop_
_entity.id
_entity.type
_entity.pdbx_description
1 polymer ?
#
loop_
_entity_poly.entity_id
_entity_poly.type
_entity_poly.pdbx_seq_one_letter_code
_entity_poly.pdbx_strand_id
1 'polypeptide(L)'
;PVDRRQRQMCIRDSNNTYGNTFTLPEPIISENTPLLSGLDGRKMSKSYNNFIKLFSSENELRKLINQIVTDSLLPGEEKDTKSSILFEYFKAFTKDSKLKDIKRLFKEGMGWGDLKKILFEIINQELSPLRQKYDELMNNPELVEEILIEGEKKAIIQAEIKIKEVREKVGIKPLHG
;
A
#
# COMPACT_ATOMS: atom_id res chain seq x y z
N PRO A 1 13.14 6.47 7.21
CA PRO A 1 14.39 5.86 6.78
C PRO A 1 15.39 6.91 6.32
N VAL A 2 16.65 6.72 6.65
CA VAL A 2 17.78 7.65 6.37
C VAL A 2 17.82 8.01 4.89
N ASP A 3 17.66 7.05 3.99
CA ASP A 3 17.75 7.22 2.54
C ASP A 3 16.72 8.20 1.93
N ARG A 4 15.52 8.32 2.52
CA ARG A 4 14.52 9.26 2.02
C ARG A 4 14.87 10.69 2.41
N ARG A 5 15.32 10.90 3.65
CA ARG A 5 15.78 12.21 4.13
C ARG A 5 17.03 12.65 3.36
N GLN A 6 17.97 11.75 3.14
CA GLN A 6 19.19 12.03 2.40
C GLN A 6 18.90 12.44 0.95
N ARG A 7 17.98 11.74 0.25
CA ARG A 7 17.56 12.13 -1.11
C ARG A 7 16.93 13.51 -1.15
N GLN A 8 16.06 13.85 -0.20
CA GLN A 8 15.48 15.20 -0.13
C GLN A 8 16.54 16.27 0.16
N MET A 9 17.55 15.97 1.01
CA MET A 9 18.67 16.89 1.25
C MET A 9 19.48 17.10 -0.02
N CYS A 10 19.85 16.04 -0.75
CA CYS A 10 20.58 16.16 -2.01
C CYS A 10 19.82 16.97 -3.07
N ILE A 11 18.49 16.81 -3.17
CA ILE A 11 17.64 17.61 -4.07
C ILE A 11 17.68 19.09 -3.67
N ARG A 12 17.54 19.41 -2.37
CA ARG A 12 17.61 20.79 -1.88
C ARG A 12 18.98 21.42 -2.13
N ASP A 13 20.05 20.71 -1.83
CA ASP A 13 21.41 21.19 -2.03
C ASP A 13 21.70 21.43 -3.52
N SER A 14 21.28 20.52 -4.39
CA SER A 14 21.38 20.68 -5.84
C SER A 14 20.58 21.90 -6.33
N ASN A 15 19.33 22.05 -5.89
CA ASN A 15 18.50 23.17 -6.27
C ASN A 15 19.03 24.52 -5.76
N ASN A 16 19.61 24.53 -4.55
CA ASN A 16 20.22 25.75 -3.98
C ASN A 16 21.50 26.16 -4.75
N THR A 17 22.27 25.17 -5.22
CA THR A 17 23.55 25.41 -5.89
C THR A 17 23.38 25.74 -7.37
N TYR A 18 22.49 25.02 -8.06
CA TYR A 18 22.36 25.07 -9.52
C TYR A 18 21.00 25.62 -10.01
N GLY A 19 20.15 26.11 -9.08
CA GLY A 19 18.79 26.53 -9.38
C GLY A 19 17.78 25.38 -9.40
N ASN A 20 16.50 25.74 -9.33
CA ASN A 20 15.41 24.77 -9.27
C ASN A 20 15.40 23.85 -10.48
N THR A 21 15.91 22.63 -10.30
CA THR A 21 16.04 21.60 -11.33
C THR A 21 15.18 20.38 -11.00
N PHE A 22 15.16 19.98 -9.73
CA PHE A 22 14.44 18.81 -9.27
C PHE A 22 13.23 19.18 -8.44
N THR A 23 12.12 18.51 -8.67
CA THR A 23 10.92 18.65 -7.83
C THR A 23 11.16 17.99 -6.48
N LEU A 24 10.91 18.71 -5.39
CA LEU A 24 10.95 18.13 -4.05
C LEU A 24 9.70 17.24 -3.85
N PRO A 25 9.88 15.97 -3.53
CA PRO A 25 8.75 15.10 -3.29
C PRO A 25 8.05 15.45 -1.97
N GLU A 26 6.73 15.55 -2.01
CA GLU A 26 5.89 15.71 -0.84
C GLU A 26 5.25 14.39 -0.41
N PRO A 27 5.09 14.13 0.91
CA PRO A 27 4.44 12.92 1.38
C PRO A 27 2.93 13.03 1.18
N ILE A 28 2.33 11.98 0.60
CA ILE A 28 0.87 11.78 0.60
C ILE A 28 0.56 10.76 1.69
N ILE A 29 -0.10 11.22 2.76
CA ILE A 29 -0.47 10.38 3.91
C ILE A 29 -1.99 10.35 3.99
N SER A 30 -2.57 9.14 3.98
CA SER A 30 -4.01 8.98 4.19
C SER A 30 -4.37 9.36 5.62
N GLU A 31 -5.35 10.25 5.79
CA GLU A 31 -5.85 10.63 7.12
C GLU A 31 -6.56 9.47 7.83
N ASN A 32 -7.22 8.60 7.05
CA ASN A 32 -8.02 7.50 7.60
C ASN A 32 -7.19 6.28 8.00
N THR A 33 -6.08 6.01 7.29
CA THR A 33 -5.23 4.83 7.50
C THR A 33 -3.75 5.17 7.34
N PRO A 34 -3.17 6.01 8.20
CA PRO A 34 -1.75 6.38 8.11
C PRO A 34 -0.82 5.19 8.36
N LEU A 35 -1.27 4.23 9.14
CA LEU A 35 -0.60 2.96 9.46
C LEU A 35 -1.65 1.85 9.57
N LEU A 36 -1.33 0.67 9.06
CA LEU A 36 -2.11 -0.55 9.24
C LEU A 36 -1.27 -1.52 10.08
N SER A 37 -1.85 -2.01 11.17
CA SER A 37 -1.20 -3.00 12.05
C SER A 37 -1.07 -4.35 11.34
N GLY A 38 -0.04 -5.11 11.68
CA GLY A 38 0.08 -6.51 11.25
C GLY A 38 -0.98 -7.39 11.92
N LEU A 39 -1.14 -8.63 11.43
CA LEU A 39 -2.13 -9.58 11.93
C LEU A 39 -2.01 -9.85 13.44
N ASP A 40 -0.83 -9.66 14.00
CA ASP A 40 -0.45 -9.84 15.41
C ASP A 40 -0.49 -8.54 16.23
N GLY A 41 -0.96 -7.44 15.67
CA GLY A 41 -1.03 -6.11 16.30
C GLY A 41 0.27 -5.33 16.32
N ARG A 42 1.39 -5.92 15.91
CA ARG A 42 2.66 -5.20 15.78
C ARG A 42 2.73 -4.49 14.44
N LYS A 43 3.75 -3.67 14.26
CA LYS A 43 4.02 -3.05 12.94
C LYS A 43 4.14 -4.13 11.86
N MET A 44 3.40 -3.97 10.78
CA MET A 44 3.43 -4.87 9.62
C MET A 44 4.85 -4.97 9.06
N SER A 45 5.37 -6.21 8.89
CA SER A 45 6.72 -6.46 8.41
C SER A 45 6.81 -7.81 7.70
N LYS A 46 7.58 -7.87 6.63
CA LYS A 46 7.93 -9.14 5.96
C LYS A 46 8.67 -10.09 6.90
N SER A 47 9.56 -9.56 7.75
CA SER A 47 10.34 -10.35 8.72
C SER A 47 9.47 -11.03 9.78
N TYR A 48 8.34 -10.45 10.13
CA TYR A 48 7.40 -11.03 11.10
C TYR A 48 6.32 -11.90 10.45
N ASN A 49 6.26 -11.92 9.11
CA ASN A 49 5.22 -12.65 8.36
C ASN A 49 3.79 -12.34 8.84
N ASN A 50 3.56 -11.10 9.29
CA ASN A 50 2.30 -10.63 9.87
C ASN A 50 1.50 -9.74 8.92
N PHE A 51 1.57 -9.99 7.62
CA PHE A 51 0.95 -9.18 6.59
C PHE A 51 0.03 -10.02 5.69
N ILE A 52 -0.92 -9.37 5.03
CA ILE A 52 -1.76 -9.96 3.99
C ILE A 52 -1.11 -9.70 2.63
N LYS A 53 -0.80 -10.76 1.89
CA LYS A 53 -0.32 -10.66 0.51
C LYS A 53 -1.48 -10.30 -0.42
N LEU A 54 -1.31 -9.27 -1.26
CA LEU A 54 -2.37 -8.78 -2.15
C LEU A 54 -2.91 -9.83 -3.13
N PHE A 55 -2.03 -10.70 -3.63
CA PHE A 55 -2.37 -11.73 -4.62
C PHE A 55 -2.39 -13.13 -4.04
N SER A 56 -2.59 -13.27 -2.71
CA SER A 56 -2.81 -14.58 -2.11
C SER A 56 -4.11 -15.22 -2.61
N SER A 57 -4.13 -16.55 -2.66
CA SER A 57 -5.36 -17.28 -2.97
C SER A 57 -6.47 -16.96 -1.97
N GLU A 58 -7.71 -17.19 -2.35
CA GLU A 58 -8.87 -16.99 -1.46
C GLU A 58 -8.73 -17.77 -0.15
N ASN A 59 -8.27 -19.02 -0.23
CA ASN A 59 -8.05 -19.85 0.94
C ASN A 59 -6.93 -19.33 1.85
N GLU A 60 -5.85 -18.81 1.27
CA GLU A 60 -4.76 -18.17 2.03
C GLU A 60 -5.24 -16.88 2.69
N LEU A 61 -5.96 -16.02 1.96
CA LEU A 61 -6.55 -14.79 2.50
C LEU A 61 -7.45 -15.10 3.70
N ARG A 62 -8.33 -16.11 3.59
CA ARG A 62 -9.22 -16.54 4.69
C ARG A 62 -8.44 -16.99 5.91
N LYS A 63 -7.35 -17.75 5.72
CA LYS A 63 -6.46 -18.17 6.81
C LYS A 63 -5.79 -16.98 7.48
N LEU A 64 -5.27 -16.03 6.71
CA LEU A 64 -4.61 -14.83 7.24
C LEU A 64 -5.57 -13.96 8.03
N ILE A 65 -6.78 -13.72 7.54
CA ILE A 65 -7.80 -12.96 8.27
C ILE A 65 -8.19 -13.64 9.59
N ASN A 66 -8.27 -14.96 9.60
CA ASN A 66 -8.54 -15.71 10.83
C ASN A 66 -7.43 -15.59 11.87
N GLN A 67 -6.18 -15.28 11.45
CA GLN A 67 -5.03 -15.05 12.35
C GLN A 67 -5.01 -13.66 12.97
N ILE A 68 -5.86 -12.71 12.51
CA ILE A 68 -5.93 -11.39 13.13
C ILE A 68 -6.25 -11.56 14.60
N VAL A 69 -5.38 -11.01 15.46
CA VAL A 69 -5.53 -11.09 16.91
C VAL A 69 -6.77 -10.30 17.34
N THR A 70 -7.56 -10.91 18.20
CA THR A 70 -8.74 -10.35 18.86
C THR A 70 -8.66 -10.65 20.35
N ASP A 71 -9.44 -9.93 21.15
CA ASP A 71 -9.57 -10.23 22.57
C ASP A 71 -10.42 -11.50 22.82
N SER A 72 -10.67 -11.82 24.11
CA SER A 72 -11.42 -13.00 24.55
C SER A 72 -12.91 -12.74 24.77
N LEU A 73 -13.46 -11.59 24.33
CA LEU A 73 -14.87 -11.26 24.49
C LEU A 73 -15.77 -12.27 23.76
N LEU A 74 -16.81 -12.71 24.43
CA LEU A 74 -17.77 -13.67 23.90
C LEU A 74 -18.79 -13.00 22.95
N PRO A 75 -19.52 -13.79 22.14
CA PRO A 75 -20.69 -13.30 21.43
C PRO A 75 -21.71 -12.70 22.42
N GLY A 76 -22.30 -11.54 22.09
CA GLY A 76 -23.20 -10.78 22.93
C GLY A 76 -22.54 -9.69 23.78
N GLU A 77 -21.21 -9.71 23.91
CA GLU A 77 -20.45 -8.67 24.62
C GLU A 77 -20.02 -7.56 23.64
N GLU A 78 -20.27 -6.30 24.00
CA GLU A 78 -19.86 -5.13 23.22
C GLU A 78 -18.34 -5.13 22.99
N LYS A 79 -17.92 -4.87 21.75
CA LYS A 79 -16.51 -4.87 21.34
C LYS A 79 -16.01 -3.47 21.05
N ASP A 80 -14.83 -3.12 21.57
CA ASP A 80 -14.23 -1.82 21.34
C ASP A 80 -13.70 -1.68 19.91
N THR A 81 -14.10 -0.60 19.26
CA THR A 81 -13.63 -0.27 17.90
C THR A 81 -12.34 0.54 17.88
N LYS A 82 -11.90 1.09 19.05
CA LYS A 82 -10.71 1.95 19.09
C LYS A 82 -9.42 1.16 19.18
N SER A 83 -9.44 0.07 19.95
CA SER A 83 -8.28 -0.80 20.18
C SER A 83 -8.27 -2.04 19.28
N SER A 84 -9.34 -2.30 18.52
CA SER A 84 -9.47 -3.49 17.70
C SER A 84 -8.69 -3.40 16.39
N ILE A 85 -7.71 -4.28 16.23
CA ILE A 85 -6.97 -4.46 14.98
C ILE A 85 -7.93 -4.86 13.83
N LEU A 86 -8.90 -5.73 14.11
CA LEU A 86 -9.89 -6.12 13.12
C LEU A 86 -10.67 -4.91 12.60
N PHE A 87 -10.96 -3.93 13.47
CA PHE A 87 -11.65 -2.72 13.06
C PHE A 87 -10.76 -1.77 12.23
N GLU A 88 -9.43 -1.76 12.45
CA GLU A 88 -8.50 -1.04 11.57
C GLU A 88 -8.58 -1.55 10.13
N TYR A 89 -8.65 -2.87 9.93
CA TYR A 89 -8.84 -3.46 8.61
C TYR A 89 -10.18 -3.07 7.99
N PHE A 90 -11.27 -3.05 8.76
CA PHE A 90 -12.55 -2.53 8.25
C PHE A 90 -12.45 -1.08 7.78
N LYS A 91 -11.76 -0.21 8.53
CA LYS A 91 -11.53 1.19 8.10
C LYS A 91 -10.75 1.28 6.79
N ALA A 92 -9.78 0.39 6.59
CA ALA A 92 -8.93 0.39 5.39
C ALA A 92 -9.69 -0.03 4.13
N PHE A 93 -10.68 -0.93 4.24
CA PHE A 93 -11.38 -1.56 3.12
C PHE A 93 -12.85 -1.18 2.98
N THR A 94 -13.39 -0.29 3.82
CA THR A 94 -14.80 0.11 3.72
C THR A 94 -14.97 1.62 3.67
N LYS A 95 -16.00 2.04 2.92
CA LYS A 95 -16.46 3.44 2.92
C LYS A 95 -17.21 3.77 4.20
N ASP A 96 -17.28 5.06 4.55
CA ASP A 96 -17.88 5.56 5.78
C ASP A 96 -19.33 5.08 6.03
N SER A 97 -20.13 4.94 4.98
CA SER A 97 -21.52 4.44 5.09
C SER A 97 -21.57 3.03 5.67
N LYS A 98 -20.79 2.12 5.10
CA LYS A 98 -20.72 0.71 5.53
C LYS A 98 -20.00 0.56 6.89
N LEU A 99 -19.04 1.47 7.16
CA LEU A 99 -18.31 1.47 8.43
C LEU A 99 -19.24 1.74 9.64
N LYS A 100 -20.32 2.52 9.44
CA LYS A 100 -21.35 2.73 10.49
C LYS A 100 -22.07 1.44 10.85
N ASP A 101 -22.42 0.62 9.85
CA ASP A 101 -23.04 -0.67 10.10
C ASP A 101 -22.09 -1.63 10.82
N ILE A 102 -20.82 -1.67 10.43
CA ILE A 102 -19.80 -2.46 11.13
C ILE A 102 -19.67 -2.03 12.60
N LYS A 103 -19.64 -0.71 12.90
CA LYS A 103 -19.62 -0.21 14.28
C LYS A 103 -20.80 -0.70 15.08
N ARG A 104 -22.00 -0.75 14.47
CA ARG A 104 -23.20 -1.28 15.12
C ARG A 104 -23.02 -2.77 15.47
N LEU A 105 -22.50 -3.59 14.55
CA LEU A 105 -22.24 -5.01 14.81
C LEU A 105 -21.25 -5.24 15.97
N PHE A 106 -20.22 -4.40 16.08
CA PHE A 106 -19.29 -4.41 17.20
C PHE A 106 -20.01 -4.10 18.53
N LYS A 107 -20.86 -3.08 18.53
CA LYS A 107 -21.64 -2.68 19.69
C LYS A 107 -22.68 -3.73 20.10
N GLU A 108 -23.33 -4.39 19.14
CA GLU A 108 -24.28 -5.48 19.35
C GLU A 108 -23.60 -6.79 19.80
N GLY A 109 -22.28 -6.83 19.85
CA GLY A 109 -21.54 -7.98 20.35
C GLY A 109 -21.40 -9.13 19.36
N MET A 110 -21.47 -8.88 18.04
CA MET A 110 -21.25 -9.94 17.05
C MET A 110 -19.97 -10.73 17.32
N GLY A 111 -19.99 -12.05 17.19
CA GLY A 111 -18.84 -12.92 17.43
C GLY A 111 -17.64 -12.61 16.52
N TRP A 112 -16.42 -12.73 17.05
CA TRP A 112 -15.20 -12.44 16.29
C TRP A 112 -15.10 -13.25 14.99
N GLY A 113 -15.53 -14.52 15.01
CA GLY A 113 -15.53 -15.37 13.82
C GLY A 113 -16.43 -14.83 12.70
N ASP A 114 -17.60 -14.30 13.03
CA ASP A 114 -18.52 -13.75 12.06
C ASP A 114 -18.06 -12.38 11.55
N LEU A 115 -17.49 -11.54 12.41
CA LEU A 115 -16.83 -10.31 11.98
C LEU A 115 -15.66 -10.59 11.02
N LYS A 116 -14.84 -11.61 11.27
CA LYS A 116 -13.76 -12.03 10.36
C LYS A 116 -14.30 -12.54 9.02
N LYS A 117 -15.43 -13.23 8.99
CA LYS A 117 -16.08 -13.62 7.74
C LYS A 117 -16.53 -12.41 6.93
N ILE A 118 -17.17 -11.43 7.57
CA ILE A 118 -17.58 -10.19 6.91
C ILE A 118 -16.36 -9.44 6.36
N LEU A 119 -15.29 -9.33 7.13
CA LEU A 119 -14.05 -8.70 6.66
C LEU A 119 -13.46 -9.45 5.46
N PHE A 120 -13.44 -10.79 5.53
CA PHE A 120 -12.98 -11.60 4.41
C PHE A 120 -13.76 -11.33 3.13
N GLU A 121 -15.09 -11.29 3.17
CA GLU A 121 -15.92 -11.03 1.99
C GLU A 121 -15.63 -9.63 1.40
N ILE A 122 -15.46 -8.62 2.26
CA ILE A 122 -15.13 -7.26 1.83
C ILE A 122 -13.79 -7.22 1.13
N ILE A 123 -12.75 -7.79 1.74
CA ILE A 123 -11.39 -7.78 1.17
C ILE A 123 -11.34 -8.66 -0.08
N ASN A 124 -11.96 -9.83 -0.06
CA ASN A 124 -11.96 -10.73 -1.21
C ASN A 124 -12.68 -10.13 -2.43
N GLN A 125 -13.78 -9.41 -2.21
CA GLN A 125 -14.48 -8.70 -3.28
C GLN A 125 -13.59 -7.65 -3.94
N GLU A 126 -12.80 -6.93 -3.16
CA GLU A 126 -11.87 -5.91 -3.64
C GLU A 126 -10.67 -6.52 -4.39
N LEU A 127 -10.11 -7.61 -3.83
CA LEU A 127 -8.87 -8.21 -4.34
C LEU A 127 -9.09 -9.24 -5.45
N SER A 128 -10.28 -9.83 -5.57
CA SER A 128 -10.55 -10.89 -6.55
C SER A 128 -10.27 -10.47 -8.01
N PRO A 129 -10.75 -9.30 -8.50
CA PRO A 129 -10.43 -8.89 -9.87
C PRO A 129 -8.94 -8.60 -10.09
N LEU A 130 -8.25 -8.09 -9.06
CA LEU A 130 -6.80 -7.83 -9.13
C LEU A 130 -6.02 -9.14 -9.17
N ARG A 131 -6.44 -10.15 -8.42
CA ARG A 131 -5.87 -11.51 -8.44
C ARG A 131 -6.00 -12.15 -9.81
N GLN A 132 -7.20 -12.08 -10.42
CA GLN A 132 -7.41 -12.59 -11.77
C GLN A 132 -6.46 -11.93 -12.77
N LYS A 133 -6.33 -10.61 -12.70
CA LYS A 133 -5.40 -9.88 -13.57
C LYS A 133 -3.93 -10.25 -13.34
N TYR A 134 -3.55 -10.46 -12.07
CA TYR A 134 -2.22 -10.94 -11.71
C TYR A 134 -1.95 -12.33 -12.33
N ASP A 135 -2.90 -13.26 -12.22
CA ASP A 135 -2.76 -14.61 -12.75
C ASP A 135 -2.70 -14.60 -14.30
N GLU A 136 -3.48 -13.75 -14.98
CA GLU A 136 -3.38 -13.54 -16.43
C GLU A 136 -1.98 -13.07 -16.85
N LEU A 137 -1.42 -12.08 -16.13
CA LEU A 137 -0.09 -11.55 -16.42
C LEU A 137 1.01 -12.57 -16.12
N MET A 138 0.89 -13.32 -15.02
CA MET A 138 1.86 -14.37 -14.66
C MET A 138 1.88 -15.53 -15.66
N ASN A 139 0.75 -15.81 -16.29
CA ASN A 139 0.64 -16.83 -17.35
C ASN A 139 1.05 -16.32 -18.75
N ASN A 140 1.31 -15.02 -18.88
CA ASN A 140 1.70 -14.40 -20.15
C ASN A 140 2.91 -13.45 -19.95
N PRO A 141 4.11 -13.98 -19.72
CA PRO A 141 5.31 -13.18 -19.48
C PRO A 141 5.70 -12.29 -20.67
N GLU A 142 5.38 -12.69 -21.89
CA GLU A 142 5.64 -11.90 -23.12
C GLU A 142 4.88 -10.56 -23.07
N LEU A 143 3.62 -10.58 -22.66
CA LEU A 143 2.81 -9.37 -22.48
C LEU A 143 3.41 -8.45 -21.41
N VAL A 144 3.94 -9.02 -20.32
CA VAL A 144 4.61 -8.22 -19.28
C VAL A 144 5.86 -7.55 -19.84
N GLU A 145 6.65 -8.26 -20.63
CA GLU A 145 7.84 -7.72 -21.29
C GLU A 145 7.50 -6.60 -22.28
N GLU A 146 6.46 -6.76 -23.11
CA GLU A 146 5.98 -5.70 -24.00
C GLU A 146 5.59 -4.43 -23.24
N ILE A 147 4.85 -4.56 -22.13
CA ILE A 147 4.45 -3.43 -21.26
C ILE A 147 5.68 -2.74 -20.68
N LEU A 148 6.68 -3.51 -20.25
CA LEU A 148 7.93 -2.97 -19.69
C LEU A 148 8.73 -2.22 -20.76
N ILE A 149 8.87 -2.76 -21.97
CA ILE A 149 9.56 -2.11 -23.09
C ILE A 149 8.85 -0.80 -23.49
N GLU A 150 7.52 -0.79 -23.54
CA GLU A 150 6.76 0.44 -23.82
C GLU A 150 6.95 1.47 -22.69
N GLY A 151 6.92 1.04 -21.45
CA GLY A 151 7.19 1.87 -20.27
C GLY A 151 8.60 2.45 -20.28
N GLU A 152 9.60 1.65 -20.61
CA GLU A 152 11.00 2.06 -20.76
C GLU A 152 11.14 3.19 -21.79
N LYS A 153 10.58 3.05 -22.97
CA LYS A 153 10.61 4.09 -24.02
C LYS A 153 10.06 5.42 -23.52
N LYS A 154 8.95 5.41 -22.79
CA LYS A 154 8.34 6.60 -22.21
C LYS A 154 9.24 7.20 -21.11
N ALA A 155 9.83 6.36 -20.27
CA ALA A 155 10.72 6.79 -19.19
C ALA A 155 12.03 7.39 -19.71
N ILE A 156 12.63 6.81 -20.76
CA ILE A 156 13.86 7.31 -21.40
C ILE A 156 13.66 8.74 -21.90
N ILE A 157 12.55 9.01 -22.61
CA ILE A 157 12.26 10.37 -23.13
C ILE A 157 12.26 11.39 -21.99
N GLN A 158 11.60 11.09 -20.87
CA GLN A 158 11.56 12.00 -19.72
C GLN A 158 12.93 12.13 -19.04
N ALA A 159 13.65 11.02 -18.92
CA ALA A 159 14.98 10.99 -18.32
C ALA A 159 16.00 11.80 -19.16
N GLU A 160 15.97 11.70 -20.48
CA GLU A 160 16.84 12.44 -21.40
C GLU A 160 16.61 13.96 -21.32
N ILE A 161 15.33 14.38 -21.29
CA ILE A 161 14.99 15.80 -21.11
C ILE A 161 15.58 16.30 -19.77
N LYS A 162 15.37 15.54 -18.70
CA LYS A 162 15.83 15.94 -17.38
C LYS A 162 17.34 15.95 -17.25
N ILE A 163 18.02 14.92 -17.76
CA ILE A 163 19.48 14.85 -17.69
C ILE A 163 20.17 15.94 -18.54
N LYS A 164 19.56 16.32 -19.66
CA LYS A 164 20.04 17.45 -20.46
C LYS A 164 19.98 18.75 -19.65
N GLU A 165 18.84 19.05 -19.03
CA GLU A 165 18.68 20.21 -18.15
C GLU A 165 19.71 20.21 -17.00
N VAL A 166 19.92 19.06 -16.35
CA VAL A 166 20.89 18.91 -15.27
C VAL A 166 22.31 19.21 -15.76
N ARG A 167 22.72 18.62 -16.88
CA ARG A 167 24.05 18.83 -17.47
C ARG A 167 24.30 20.29 -17.82
N GLU A 168 23.33 20.98 -18.40
CA GLU A 168 23.42 22.41 -18.72
C GLU A 168 23.63 23.24 -17.46
N LYS A 169 22.88 23.00 -16.40
CA LYS A 169 22.97 23.73 -15.13
C LYS A 169 24.27 23.48 -14.37
N VAL A 170 24.78 22.27 -14.42
CA VAL A 170 26.05 21.89 -13.77
C VAL A 170 27.26 22.30 -14.63
N GLY A 171 27.06 22.75 -15.85
CA GLY A 171 28.13 23.15 -16.75
C GLY A 171 28.84 22.03 -17.49
N ILE A 172 28.23 20.83 -17.55
CA ILE A 172 28.76 19.68 -18.31
C ILE A 172 28.31 19.82 -19.77
N LYS A 173 29.25 20.09 -20.65
CA LYS A 173 29.01 20.12 -22.11
C LYS A 173 29.41 18.79 -22.76
N PRO A 174 28.73 18.40 -23.87
CA PRO A 174 29.20 17.29 -24.67
C PRO A 174 30.64 17.52 -25.14
N LEU A 175 31.47 16.50 -25.12
CA LEU A 175 32.88 16.59 -25.60
C LEU A 175 32.97 16.77 -27.12
N HIS A 176 31.90 16.44 -27.85
CA HIS A 176 31.79 16.61 -29.29
C HIS A 176 30.41 17.19 -29.58
N GLY A 177 30.37 18.35 -30.18
CA GLY A 177 29.17 18.99 -30.74
C GLY A 177 28.84 18.45 -32.11
#